data_facdcb185bb0e9638d8f22d6b8e5fee9
#
_entry.id   facdcb185bb0e9638d8f22d6b8e5fee9
#
_cell.length_a   1.000
_cell.length_b   1.000
_cell.length_c   1.000
_cell.angle_alpha   90.00
_cell.angle_beta   90.00
_cell.angle_gamma   90.00
#
_symmetry.space_group_name_H-M   'P 1'
#
loop_
_entity.id
_entity.type
_entity.pdbx_description
1 polymer ?
#
loop_
_entity_poly.entity_id
_entity_poly.type
_entity_poly.pdbx_seq_one_letter_code
_entity_poly.pdbx_strand_id
1 'polypeptide(L)'
;MLGYSAPNTFANPHFSFQATTFAEKTRDINTFTEERYEGSVQLTDQVTPLTTVLYHYAFRRVSVSNLKILSEEIPLFNQPTLVSQFGLTWFRDSRDNPADAAKGSFNSADFGNAATSLGSSASFLRFFLQNSTYYPIKRRFSFARSTRLGFLLPYRDTVSLSFPAPAPGQCTAGTAPSGPSPTIIPLPERFFAGGGTSLRGFALNQAGPRDACTGFPVGGQAMLVLNQEFRFPMRLPFVGTSLGGAIFYDGGNVYSRLSRISLRTMLPEPTFALQNPASPAGPTNMPVCATNCTNELNYFAHTLGLGVRYKTPVGPIRIDFGYQLNRPSFVIPIPCPSNATTCQIGSLGQQGTRLPGFQIFFNLGSTF
;
A
#
# COMPACT_ATOMS: atom_id res chain seq x y z
N MET A 1 -16.71 -10.02 14.58
CA MET A 1 -17.41 -8.81 14.12
C MET A 1 -18.79 -8.77 14.73
N LEU A 2 -19.16 -7.66 15.38
CA LEU A 2 -20.51 -7.36 15.87
C LEU A 2 -20.92 -6.04 15.23
N GLY A 3 -22.16 -5.93 14.80
CA GLY A 3 -22.66 -4.73 14.14
C GLY A 3 -24.13 -4.46 14.45
N TYR A 4 -24.45 -3.17 14.57
CA TYR A 4 -25.81 -2.66 14.68
C TYR A 4 -26.07 -1.75 13.48
N SER A 5 -27.21 -1.90 12.84
CA SER A 5 -27.61 -1.07 11.71
C SER A 5 -29.02 -0.55 11.90
N ALA A 6 -29.21 0.75 11.76
CA ALA A 6 -30.48 1.44 11.82
C ALA A 6 -30.74 2.12 10.47
N PRO A 7 -31.56 1.50 9.59
CA PRO A 7 -32.02 2.16 8.38
C PRO A 7 -33.01 3.27 8.74
N ASN A 8 -33.16 4.25 7.84
CA ASN A 8 -34.08 5.38 8.02
C ASN A 8 -33.83 6.21 9.29
N THR A 9 -32.56 6.42 9.61
CA THR A 9 -32.14 7.26 10.73
C THR A 9 -32.72 8.67 10.57
N PHE A 10 -33.13 9.30 11.67
CA PHE A 10 -33.83 10.62 11.66
C PHE A 10 -35.18 10.62 10.93
N ALA A 11 -35.85 9.46 10.81
CA ALA A 11 -37.07 9.29 10.02
C ALA A 11 -36.92 9.68 8.54
N ASN A 12 -35.71 9.64 8.02
CA ASN A 12 -35.39 9.98 6.64
C ASN A 12 -34.76 8.77 5.94
N PRO A 13 -35.32 8.30 4.79
CA PRO A 13 -34.81 7.14 4.07
C PRO A 13 -33.43 7.35 3.45
N HIS A 14 -32.97 8.59 3.30
CA HIS A 14 -31.63 8.89 2.81
C HIS A 14 -30.53 8.58 3.83
N PHE A 15 -30.85 8.55 5.11
CA PHE A 15 -29.89 8.33 6.17
C PHE A 15 -29.95 6.93 6.76
N SER A 16 -28.81 6.29 6.89
CA SER A 16 -28.67 5.06 7.66
C SER A 16 -27.49 5.15 8.60
N PHE A 17 -27.67 4.68 9.82
CA PHE A 17 -26.62 4.63 10.84
C PHE A 17 -26.12 3.21 11.02
N GLN A 18 -24.83 3.05 11.18
CA GLN A 18 -24.18 1.78 11.46
C GLN A 18 -23.12 1.95 12.54
N ALA A 19 -23.13 1.05 13.51
CA ALA A 19 -22.06 0.90 14.50
C ALA A 19 -21.46 -0.50 14.37
N THR A 20 -20.15 -0.62 14.33
CA THR A 20 -19.45 -1.89 14.18
C THR A 20 -18.29 -2.02 15.15
N THR A 21 -18.06 -3.23 15.63
CA THR A 21 -16.82 -3.60 16.30
C THR A 21 -16.25 -4.86 15.67
N PHE A 22 -14.97 -4.90 15.46
CA PHE A 22 -14.30 -6.10 14.95
C PHE A 22 -12.89 -6.24 15.50
N ALA A 23 -12.43 -7.49 15.48
CA ALA A 23 -11.04 -7.85 15.70
C ALA A 23 -10.57 -8.64 14.50
N GLU A 24 -9.42 -8.29 13.99
CA GLU A 24 -8.80 -8.90 12.80
C GLU A 24 -7.32 -9.14 13.04
N LYS A 25 -6.82 -10.25 12.50
CA LYS A 25 -5.40 -10.54 12.41
C LYS A 25 -5.06 -10.84 10.96
N THR A 26 -4.25 -9.98 10.35
CA THR A 26 -3.87 -10.11 8.94
C THR A 26 -2.37 -10.28 8.78
N ARG A 27 -1.98 -11.02 7.74
CA ARG A 27 -0.59 -11.27 7.32
C ARG A 27 -0.35 -10.90 5.87
N ASP A 28 -1.21 -10.07 5.30
CA ASP A 28 -1.15 -9.69 3.88
C ASP A 28 0.10 -8.85 3.55
N ILE A 29 0.70 -8.24 4.56
CA ILE A 29 1.97 -7.53 4.43
C ILE A 29 3.09 -8.46 4.89
N ASN A 30 4.02 -8.79 3.98
CA ASN A 30 5.12 -9.71 4.29
C ASN A 30 6.07 -9.21 5.38
N THR A 31 6.06 -7.91 5.66
CA THR A 31 6.96 -7.25 6.61
C THR A 31 6.52 -7.48 8.06
N PHE A 32 5.23 -7.62 8.33
CA PHE A 32 4.68 -7.77 9.67
C PHE A 32 3.33 -8.50 9.68
N THR A 33 2.93 -8.91 10.87
CA THR A 33 1.57 -9.37 11.16
C THR A 33 0.85 -8.27 11.92
N GLU A 34 -0.31 -7.85 11.44
CA GLU A 34 -1.15 -6.85 12.07
C GLU A 34 -2.26 -7.52 12.89
N GLU A 35 -2.45 -7.08 14.12
CA GLU A 35 -3.62 -7.37 14.94
C GLU A 35 -4.35 -6.05 15.19
N ARG A 36 -5.60 -5.98 14.76
CA ARG A 36 -6.42 -4.78 14.79
C ARG A 36 -7.72 -5.00 15.54
N TYR A 37 -7.97 -4.15 16.51
CA TYR A 37 -9.24 -4.04 17.21
C TYR A 37 -9.83 -2.69 16.88
N GLU A 38 -11.04 -2.66 16.35
CA GLU A 38 -11.67 -1.43 15.91
C GLU A 38 -13.11 -1.34 16.38
N GLY A 39 -13.49 -0.15 16.87
CA GLY A 39 -14.86 0.28 17.04
C GLY A 39 -15.12 1.47 16.12
N SER A 40 -16.20 1.42 15.34
CA SER A 40 -16.54 2.50 14.42
C SER A 40 -18.03 2.79 14.40
N VAL A 41 -18.34 4.05 14.13
CA VAL A 41 -19.70 4.53 13.87
C VAL A 41 -19.71 5.22 12.51
N GLN A 42 -20.75 4.98 11.74
CA GLN A 42 -20.91 5.51 10.40
C GLN A 42 -22.32 6.02 10.18
N LEU A 43 -22.44 7.20 9.61
CA LEU A 43 -23.68 7.73 9.05
C LEU A 43 -23.54 7.75 7.54
N THR A 44 -24.42 7.07 6.86
CA THR A 44 -24.51 7.04 5.40
C THR A 44 -25.60 8.01 4.96
N ASP A 45 -25.28 8.90 4.06
CA ASP A 45 -26.22 9.82 3.38
C ASP A 45 -26.27 9.48 1.90
N GLN A 46 -27.40 8.97 1.44
CA GLN A 46 -27.64 8.68 0.03
C GLN A 46 -28.21 9.92 -0.67
N VAL A 47 -27.31 10.84 -1.07
CA VAL A 47 -27.66 12.12 -1.70
C VAL A 47 -28.44 11.94 -3.01
N THR A 48 -28.05 10.94 -3.82
CA THR A 48 -28.75 10.52 -5.03
C THR A 48 -28.67 9.00 -5.18
N PRO A 49 -29.47 8.37 -6.07
CA PRO A 49 -29.33 6.92 -6.32
C PRO A 49 -27.92 6.46 -6.74
N LEU A 50 -27.10 7.37 -7.23
CA LEU A 50 -25.74 7.10 -7.69
C LEU A 50 -24.66 7.66 -6.77
N THR A 51 -25.01 8.55 -5.83
CA THR A 51 -24.04 9.30 -5.01
C THR A 51 -24.31 9.10 -3.55
N THR A 52 -23.31 8.68 -2.82
CA THR A 52 -23.37 8.46 -1.37
C THR A 52 -22.24 9.19 -0.68
N VAL A 53 -22.53 9.72 0.49
CA VAL A 53 -21.55 10.32 1.41
C VAL A 53 -21.58 9.52 2.71
N LEU A 54 -20.40 9.14 3.19
CA LEU A 54 -20.21 8.44 4.45
C LEU A 54 -19.48 9.36 5.42
N TYR A 55 -20.08 9.61 6.56
CA TYR A 55 -19.44 10.24 7.71
C TYR A 55 -19.10 9.14 8.68
N HIS A 56 -17.83 8.96 9.01
CA HIS A 56 -17.42 7.89 9.90
C HIS A 56 -16.42 8.37 10.95
N TYR A 57 -16.51 7.75 12.11
CA TYR A 57 -15.50 7.87 13.14
C TYR A 57 -15.07 6.47 13.54
N ALA A 58 -13.77 6.25 13.56
CA ALA A 58 -13.18 4.98 13.93
C ALA A 58 -12.13 5.18 15.03
N PHE A 59 -12.24 4.37 16.08
CA PHE A 59 -11.23 4.22 17.10
C PHE A 59 -10.65 2.81 17.00
N ARG A 60 -9.35 2.74 16.71
CA ARG A 60 -8.68 1.46 16.52
C ARG A 60 -7.38 1.37 17.29
N ARG A 61 -7.12 0.19 17.82
CA ARG A 61 -5.85 -0.22 18.38
C ARG A 61 -5.20 -1.20 17.43
N VAL A 62 -4.01 -0.87 16.95
CA VAL A 62 -3.24 -1.69 16.02
C VAL A 62 -1.96 -2.14 16.72
N SER A 63 -1.73 -3.44 16.76
CA SER A 63 -0.50 -4.06 17.25
C SER A 63 0.21 -4.75 16.10
N VAL A 64 1.52 -4.59 16.04
CA VAL A 64 2.35 -5.19 15.00
C VAL A 64 3.24 -6.24 15.63
N SER A 65 3.30 -7.43 15.02
CA SER A 65 4.12 -8.54 15.46
C SER A 65 4.85 -9.18 14.28
N ASN A 66 5.80 -10.07 14.54
CA ASN A 66 6.62 -10.73 13.53
C ASN A 66 7.25 -9.76 12.52
N LEU A 67 7.76 -8.63 13.02
CA LEU A 67 8.48 -7.64 12.22
C LEU A 67 9.71 -8.27 11.59
N LYS A 68 9.81 -8.16 10.27
CA LYS A 68 10.97 -8.60 9.48
C LYS A 68 11.94 -7.47 9.15
N ILE A 69 11.75 -6.33 9.76
CA ILE A 69 12.64 -5.19 9.78
C ILE A 69 13.17 -5.04 11.19
N LEU A 70 14.33 -4.43 11.36
CA LEU A 70 14.89 -4.25 12.70
C LEU A 70 14.01 -3.30 13.49
N SER A 71 13.52 -3.76 14.63
CA SER A 71 12.58 -3.01 15.49
C SER A 71 13.15 -1.69 16.00
N GLU A 72 14.47 -1.61 16.11
CA GLU A 72 15.21 -0.41 16.52
C GLU A 72 15.15 0.73 15.49
N GLU A 73 14.87 0.39 14.22
CA GLU A 73 14.72 1.38 13.16
C GLU A 73 13.36 2.08 13.17
N ILE A 74 12.38 1.51 13.90
CA ILE A 74 11.00 1.97 13.81
C ILE A 74 10.36 2.02 15.20
N PRO A 75 10.66 3.05 15.95
CA PRO A 75 10.33 3.18 17.37
C PRO A 75 8.86 3.11 17.72
N LEU A 76 7.98 3.51 16.81
CA LEU A 76 6.52 3.45 17.00
C LEU A 76 5.91 2.05 16.77
N PHE A 77 6.70 1.10 16.25
CA PHE A 77 6.14 -0.18 15.79
C PHE A 77 6.16 -1.28 16.84
N ASN A 78 6.96 -1.14 17.88
CA ASN A 78 6.98 -2.11 18.99
C ASN A 78 5.84 -1.92 19.99
N GLN A 79 5.12 -0.82 19.91
CA GLN A 79 4.02 -0.52 20.82
C GLN A 79 2.69 -0.52 20.08
N PRO A 80 1.60 -0.98 20.72
CA PRO A 80 0.28 -0.85 20.16
C PRO A 80 -0.02 0.62 19.87
N THR A 81 -0.37 0.91 18.63
CA THR A 81 -0.71 2.26 18.18
C THR A 81 -2.21 2.46 18.28
N LEU A 82 -2.62 3.53 18.94
CA LEU A 82 -4.01 3.98 18.97
C LEU A 82 -4.22 4.96 17.81
N VAL A 83 -5.24 4.75 17.01
CA VAL A 83 -5.65 5.67 15.96
C VAL A 83 -7.12 6.01 16.12
N SER A 84 -7.35 7.27 16.38
CA SER A 84 -8.68 7.88 16.47
C SER A 84 -8.85 8.79 15.28
N GLN A 85 -9.74 8.42 14.38
CA GLN A 85 -9.88 9.05 13.08
C GLN A 85 -11.33 9.41 12.78
N PHE A 86 -11.56 10.67 12.45
CA PHE A 86 -12.77 11.11 11.77
C PHE A 86 -12.55 11.06 10.26
N GLY A 87 -13.53 10.58 9.51
CA GLY A 87 -13.44 10.45 8.06
C GLY A 87 -14.71 10.84 7.33
N LEU A 88 -14.50 11.25 6.09
CA LEU A 88 -15.53 11.58 5.12
C LEU A 88 -15.22 10.85 3.82
N THR A 89 -16.13 9.99 3.37
CA THR A 89 -15.99 9.33 2.08
C THR A 89 -17.14 9.73 1.17
N TRP A 90 -16.84 10.31 0.05
CA TRP A 90 -17.77 10.54 -1.04
C TRP A 90 -17.53 9.52 -2.14
N PHE A 91 -18.59 8.91 -2.67
CA PHE A 91 -18.47 8.11 -3.88
C PHE A 91 -19.69 8.26 -4.79
N ARG A 92 -19.41 8.11 -6.07
CA ARG A 92 -20.43 8.05 -7.12
C ARG A 92 -20.18 6.83 -7.99
N ASP A 93 -21.17 5.95 -8.03
CA ASP A 93 -21.14 4.72 -8.82
C ASP A 93 -22.22 4.76 -9.91
N SER A 94 -21.79 4.78 -11.17
CA SER A 94 -22.64 4.75 -12.35
C SER A 94 -22.35 3.53 -13.24
N ARG A 95 -21.68 2.51 -12.68
CA ARG A 95 -21.36 1.27 -13.39
C ARG A 95 -22.64 0.49 -13.68
N ASP A 96 -22.65 -0.16 -14.84
CA ASP A 96 -23.73 -1.09 -15.23
C ASP A 96 -23.81 -2.33 -14.34
N ASN A 97 -22.67 -2.84 -13.92
CA ASN A 97 -22.56 -3.97 -12.98
C ASN A 97 -21.31 -3.79 -12.12
N PRO A 98 -21.44 -3.55 -10.80
CA PRO A 98 -20.28 -3.40 -9.91
C PRO A 98 -19.33 -4.61 -9.88
N ALA A 99 -19.85 -5.84 -10.12
CA ALA A 99 -19.05 -7.07 -10.09
C ALA A 99 -18.25 -7.31 -11.38
N ASP A 100 -18.76 -6.88 -12.55
CA ASP A 100 -18.08 -7.03 -13.85
C ASP A 100 -18.50 -5.88 -14.79
N ALA A 101 -18.04 -4.68 -14.45
CA ALA A 101 -18.42 -3.46 -15.16
C ALA A 101 -17.87 -3.46 -16.59
N ALA A 102 -18.75 -3.13 -17.55
CA ALA A 102 -18.42 -2.91 -18.95
C ALA A 102 -18.64 -1.45 -19.38
N LYS A 103 -19.47 -0.70 -18.63
CA LYS A 103 -19.84 0.69 -18.91
C LYS A 103 -19.99 1.47 -17.61
N GLY A 104 -19.72 2.78 -17.67
CA GLY A 104 -19.94 3.70 -16.56
C GLY A 104 -18.66 4.02 -15.80
N SER A 105 -18.80 4.60 -14.63
CA SER A 105 -17.68 5.01 -13.82
C SER A 105 -17.95 4.86 -12.32
N PHE A 106 -16.87 4.59 -11.59
CA PHE A 106 -16.83 4.67 -10.13
C PHE A 106 -15.82 5.74 -9.75
N ASN A 107 -16.25 6.71 -8.97
CA ASN A 107 -15.40 7.77 -8.43
C ASN A 107 -15.53 7.76 -6.92
N SER A 108 -14.42 7.83 -6.21
CA SER A 108 -14.42 7.99 -4.76
C SER A 108 -13.35 8.96 -4.30
N ALA A 109 -13.67 9.68 -3.25
CA ALA A 109 -12.76 10.54 -2.51
C ALA A 109 -12.94 10.25 -1.02
N ASP A 110 -11.89 9.78 -0.40
CA ASP A 110 -11.82 9.50 1.03
C ASP A 110 -10.90 10.49 1.71
N PHE A 111 -11.39 11.12 2.76
CA PHE A 111 -10.65 12.02 3.62
C PHE A 111 -10.70 11.49 5.05
N GLY A 112 -9.55 11.44 5.71
CA GLY A 112 -9.43 11.04 7.11
C GLY A 112 -8.56 12.02 7.89
N ASN A 113 -8.94 12.33 9.10
CA ASN A 113 -8.16 13.12 10.05
C ASN A 113 -7.98 12.33 11.34
N ALA A 114 -6.76 11.87 11.58
CA ALA A 114 -6.35 11.30 12.85
C ALA A 114 -5.66 12.39 13.69
N ALA A 115 -6.08 12.54 14.94
CA ALA A 115 -5.58 13.61 15.79
C ALA A 115 -5.27 13.13 17.21
N THR A 116 -4.15 13.58 17.76
CA THR A 116 -3.78 13.32 19.16
C THR A 116 -4.80 13.91 20.15
N SER A 117 -5.46 15.00 19.77
CA SER A 117 -6.58 15.58 20.57
C SER A 117 -7.80 14.66 20.65
N LEU A 118 -7.95 13.69 19.76
CA LEU A 118 -8.99 12.67 19.76
C LEU A 118 -8.53 11.35 20.40
N GLY A 119 -7.33 11.31 20.98
CA GLY A 119 -6.75 10.09 21.57
C GLY A 119 -5.92 9.25 20.59
N SER A 120 -5.56 9.78 19.44
CA SER A 120 -4.66 9.12 18.50
C SER A 120 -3.19 9.24 18.94
N SER A 121 -2.39 8.20 18.72
CA SER A 121 -0.94 8.23 18.94
C SER A 121 -0.20 9.02 17.86
N ALA A 122 -0.85 9.30 16.72
CA ALA A 122 -0.28 10.02 15.60
C ALA A 122 -1.29 11.02 15.03
N SER A 123 -0.82 12.17 14.55
CA SER A 123 -1.65 13.19 13.90
C SER A 123 -1.31 13.29 12.43
N PHE A 124 -2.27 12.93 11.57
CA PHE A 124 -2.11 12.99 10.13
C PHE A 124 -3.42 13.16 9.40
N LEU A 125 -3.36 13.75 8.23
CA LEU A 125 -4.44 13.75 7.24
C LEU A 125 -4.20 12.63 6.24
N ARG A 126 -5.25 11.92 5.90
CA ARG A 126 -5.27 10.89 4.86
C ARG A 126 -6.17 11.32 3.74
N PHE A 127 -5.69 11.23 2.52
CA PHE A 127 -6.48 11.42 1.31
C PHE A 127 -6.31 10.20 0.42
N PHE A 128 -7.42 9.70 -0.11
CA PHE A 128 -7.40 8.63 -1.09
C PHE A 128 -8.45 8.92 -2.16
N LEU A 129 -7.99 9.02 -3.39
CA LEU A 129 -8.82 9.32 -4.56
C LEU A 129 -8.79 8.13 -5.51
N GLN A 130 -9.93 7.72 -6.01
CA GLN A 130 -10.04 6.70 -7.04
C GLN A 130 -11.01 7.14 -8.12
N ASN A 131 -10.58 7.00 -9.38
CA ASN A 131 -11.44 7.10 -10.55
C ASN A 131 -11.28 5.82 -11.36
N SER A 132 -12.36 5.08 -11.56
CA SER A 132 -12.40 3.91 -12.44
C SER A 132 -13.46 4.15 -13.52
N THR A 133 -13.11 4.02 -14.78
CA THR A 133 -14.00 4.29 -15.90
C THR A 133 -13.96 3.15 -16.90
N TYR A 134 -15.13 2.80 -17.42
CA TYR A 134 -15.36 1.67 -18.31
C TYR A 134 -16.00 2.17 -19.60
N TYR A 135 -15.34 1.92 -20.71
CA TYR A 135 -15.80 2.33 -22.06
C TYR A 135 -16.15 1.11 -22.89
N PRO A 136 -17.43 0.90 -23.24
CA PRO A 136 -17.80 -0.12 -24.21
C PRO A 136 -17.32 0.32 -25.61
N ILE A 137 -16.53 -0.52 -26.29
CA ILE A 137 -16.00 -0.22 -27.64
C ILE A 137 -16.89 -0.81 -28.71
N LYS A 138 -17.22 -2.09 -28.60
CA LYS A 138 -18.17 -2.82 -29.45
C LYS A 138 -18.80 -3.92 -28.62
N ARG A 139 -19.92 -4.52 -29.08
CA ARG A 139 -20.79 -5.48 -28.37
C ARG A 139 -20.20 -6.30 -27.21
N ARG A 140 -18.90 -6.63 -27.23
CA ARG A 140 -18.23 -7.45 -26.19
C ARG A 140 -16.82 -7.01 -25.87
N PHE A 141 -16.36 -5.90 -26.45
CA PHE A 141 -15.06 -5.30 -26.16
C PHE A 141 -15.27 -4.12 -25.23
N SER A 142 -14.44 -4.02 -24.21
CA SER A 142 -14.44 -2.86 -23.32
C SER A 142 -13.03 -2.44 -22.95
N PHE A 143 -12.86 -1.16 -22.74
CA PHE A 143 -11.64 -0.59 -22.19
C PHE A 143 -11.96 -0.10 -20.78
N ALA A 144 -11.20 -0.54 -19.81
CA ALA A 144 -11.31 -0.14 -18.43
C ALA A 144 -10.03 0.58 -18.00
N ARG A 145 -10.17 1.68 -17.29
CA ARG A 145 -9.04 2.37 -16.66
C ARG A 145 -9.35 2.66 -15.21
N SER A 146 -8.32 2.65 -14.37
CA SER A 146 -8.40 3.12 -13.00
C SER A 146 -7.19 3.97 -12.66
N THR A 147 -7.42 5.03 -11.92
CA THR A 147 -6.38 5.88 -11.32
C THR A 147 -6.64 5.94 -9.84
N ARG A 148 -5.64 5.63 -9.04
CA ARG A 148 -5.66 5.75 -7.57
C ARG A 148 -4.53 6.64 -7.14
N LEU A 149 -4.85 7.64 -6.34
CA LEU A 149 -3.90 8.56 -5.73
C LEU A 149 -4.17 8.58 -4.24
N GLY A 150 -3.17 8.28 -3.45
CA GLY A 150 -3.22 8.36 -1.99
C GLY A 150 -2.09 9.20 -1.45
N PHE A 151 -2.34 9.97 -0.39
CA PHE A 151 -1.30 10.66 0.36
C PHE A 151 -1.67 10.86 1.82
N LEU A 152 -0.65 10.81 2.65
CA LEU A 152 -0.70 11.01 4.08
C LEU A 152 0.14 12.24 4.42
N LEU A 153 -0.44 13.16 5.15
CA LEU A 153 0.21 14.41 5.55
C LEU A 153 0.27 14.47 7.08
N PRO A 154 1.42 14.13 7.70
CA PRO A 154 1.60 14.35 9.12
C PRO A 154 1.67 15.86 9.40
N TYR A 155 0.98 16.33 10.45
CA TYR A 155 0.87 17.76 10.74
C TYR A 155 1.21 18.15 12.17
N ARG A 156 1.49 17.19 13.06
CA ARG A 156 1.80 17.45 14.46
C ARG A 156 2.82 16.44 14.96
N ASP A 157 3.63 16.84 15.92
CA ASP A 157 4.59 15.95 16.59
C ASP A 157 3.85 14.84 17.32
N THR A 158 4.17 13.62 16.96
CA THR A 158 3.37 12.50 17.39
C THR A 158 3.86 11.84 18.66
N VAL A 159 5.09 11.91 19.01
CA VAL A 159 5.65 11.48 20.32
C VAL A 159 7.12 11.90 20.42
N SER A 160 7.55 12.41 21.57
CA SER A 160 8.98 12.53 21.89
C SER A 160 9.50 11.13 22.21
N LEU A 161 10.07 10.45 21.23
CA LEU A 161 10.70 9.17 21.46
C LEU A 161 12.19 9.40 21.69
N SER A 162 12.62 9.18 22.93
CA SER A 162 14.03 9.06 23.25
C SER A 162 14.50 7.69 22.83
N PHE A 163 15.32 7.61 21.79
CA PHE A 163 15.94 6.35 21.39
C PHE A 163 17.25 6.17 22.12
N PRO A 164 17.53 4.98 22.65
CA PRO A 164 18.88 4.65 23.08
C PRO A 164 19.81 4.75 21.86
N ALA A 165 21.02 5.23 22.09
CA ALA A 165 22.04 5.20 21.05
C ALA A 165 22.21 3.76 20.56
N PRO A 166 22.23 3.54 19.22
CA PRO A 166 22.34 2.21 18.68
C PRO A 166 23.62 1.51 19.11
N ALA A 167 23.52 0.22 19.33
CA ALA A 167 24.72 -0.58 19.56
C ALA A 167 25.59 -0.60 18.29
N PRO A 168 26.93 -0.62 18.41
CA PRO A 168 27.80 -0.70 17.25
C PRO A 168 27.44 -1.92 16.39
N GLY A 169 27.11 -1.66 15.15
CA GLY A 169 26.82 -2.73 14.21
C GLY A 169 25.35 -2.94 13.86
N GLN A 170 24.48 -2.18 14.42
CA GLN A 170 23.06 -2.22 14.07
C GLN A 170 22.76 -1.21 12.96
N CYS A 171 21.89 -1.60 12.04
CA CYS A 171 21.27 -0.64 11.14
C CYS A 171 20.36 0.26 11.96
N THR A 172 20.79 1.47 12.22
CA THR A 172 19.99 2.43 12.96
C THR A 172 19.30 3.38 12.00
N ALA A 173 18.05 3.66 12.25
CA ALA A 173 17.48 4.92 11.85
C ALA A 173 18.39 6.01 12.42
N GLY A 174 19.12 6.73 11.59
CA GLY A 174 20.16 7.65 12.01
C GLY A 174 19.78 8.40 13.26
N THR A 175 20.77 8.74 14.10
CA THR A 175 20.57 9.40 15.39
C THR A 175 19.34 10.27 15.34
N ALA A 176 18.28 9.81 16.01
CA ALA A 176 17.06 10.58 16.05
C ALA A 176 17.47 12.00 16.45
N PRO A 177 17.12 13.02 15.70
CA PRO A 177 17.41 14.37 16.14
C PRO A 177 16.87 14.48 17.56
N SER A 178 17.67 15.00 18.47
CA SER A 178 17.28 15.24 19.86
C SER A 178 16.12 16.24 19.87
N GLY A 179 14.91 15.72 19.66
CA GLY A 179 13.68 16.49 19.51
C GLY A 179 12.55 15.62 18.97
N PRO A 180 11.29 16.06 19.07
CA PRO A 180 10.15 15.34 18.53
C PRO A 180 10.32 15.15 17.03
N SER A 181 10.24 13.92 16.55
CA SER A 181 10.24 13.64 15.11
C SER A 181 8.83 13.87 14.56
N PRO A 182 8.58 14.96 13.81
CA PRO A 182 7.24 15.42 13.49
C PRO A 182 6.53 14.59 12.41
N THR A 183 7.11 13.49 11.91
CA THR A 183 6.70 12.97 10.60
C THR A 183 6.55 11.46 10.51
N ILE A 184 6.53 10.74 11.60
CA ILE A 184 6.44 9.27 11.54
C ILE A 184 4.97 8.83 11.58
N ILE A 185 4.48 8.36 10.43
CA ILE A 185 3.19 7.69 10.34
C ILE A 185 3.40 6.20 10.67
N PRO A 186 2.57 5.62 11.54
CA PRO A 186 2.65 4.21 11.89
C PRO A 186 2.61 3.30 10.65
N LEU A 187 3.39 2.22 10.68
CA LEU A 187 3.53 1.30 9.56
C LEU A 187 2.18 0.78 9.01
N PRO A 188 1.23 0.36 9.86
CA PRO A 188 -0.08 -0.12 9.39
C PRO A 188 -0.93 0.95 8.69
N GLU A 189 -0.67 2.24 8.94
CA GLU A 189 -1.42 3.34 8.33
C GLU A 189 -0.86 3.76 6.97
N ARG A 190 0.33 3.30 6.62
CA ARG A 190 0.98 3.65 5.35
C ARG A 190 0.31 2.96 4.16
N PHE A 191 0.52 3.53 2.99
CA PHE A 191 0.10 2.89 1.75
C PHE A 191 1.05 1.75 1.37
N PHE A 192 0.45 0.65 0.94
CA PHE A 192 1.13 -0.47 0.31
C PHE A 192 0.46 -0.74 -1.04
N ALA A 193 1.21 -1.23 -2.00
CA ALA A 193 0.72 -1.61 -3.30
C ALA A 193 1.46 -2.85 -3.84
N GLY A 194 0.92 -3.44 -4.86
CA GLY A 194 1.34 -4.72 -5.43
C GLY A 194 0.23 -5.75 -5.31
N GLY A 195 0.24 -6.73 -6.18
CA GLY A 195 -0.78 -7.77 -6.22
C GLY A 195 -1.82 -7.59 -7.32
N GLY A 196 -2.70 -8.56 -7.44
CA GLY A 196 -3.64 -8.71 -8.55
C GLY A 196 -4.73 -7.62 -8.67
N THR A 197 -4.86 -6.75 -7.68
CA THR A 197 -5.84 -5.65 -7.66
C THR A 197 -5.22 -4.26 -7.73
N SER A 198 -3.87 -4.16 -7.75
CA SER A 198 -3.18 -2.88 -7.80
C SER A 198 -2.09 -2.85 -8.89
N LEU A 199 -0.87 -3.23 -8.58
CA LEU A 199 0.26 -3.29 -9.51
C LEU A 199 0.65 -4.74 -9.75
N ARG A 200 0.16 -5.34 -10.82
CA ARG A 200 0.33 -6.77 -11.14
C ARG A 200 1.75 -7.18 -11.57
N GLY A 201 2.70 -6.26 -11.58
CA GLY A 201 4.12 -6.57 -11.71
C GLY A 201 4.83 -6.87 -10.39
N PHE A 202 4.18 -6.57 -9.26
CA PHE A 202 4.71 -6.82 -7.92
C PHE A 202 3.90 -7.88 -7.21
N ALA A 203 4.54 -8.71 -6.40
CA ALA A 203 3.83 -9.54 -5.43
C ALA A 203 3.02 -8.66 -4.45
N LEU A 204 2.12 -9.28 -3.70
CA LEU A 204 1.20 -8.56 -2.80
C LEU A 204 1.99 -7.64 -1.85
N ASN A 205 1.64 -6.35 -1.86
CA ASN A 205 2.22 -5.30 -1.01
C ASN A 205 3.75 -5.13 -1.13
N GLN A 206 4.34 -5.46 -2.28
CA GLN A 206 5.79 -5.44 -2.50
C GLN A 206 6.30 -4.21 -3.28
N ALA A 207 5.43 -3.29 -3.69
CA ALA A 207 5.85 -2.05 -4.35
C ALA A 207 6.28 -1.00 -3.33
N GLY A 208 7.18 -0.11 -3.71
CA GLY A 208 7.57 1.08 -2.95
C GLY A 208 8.81 0.95 -2.10
N PRO A 209 8.97 1.85 -1.13
CA PRO A 209 10.14 1.95 -0.27
C PRO A 209 10.40 0.67 0.51
N ARG A 210 11.69 0.36 0.69
CA ARG A 210 12.14 -0.84 1.36
C ARG A 210 13.12 -0.51 2.48
N ASP A 211 13.06 -1.30 3.53
CA ASP A 211 14.09 -1.31 4.55
C ASP A 211 15.45 -1.61 3.93
N ALA A 212 16.46 -0.80 4.25
CA ALA A 212 17.77 -0.90 3.63
C ALA A 212 18.56 -2.14 4.10
N CYS A 213 18.24 -2.67 5.27
CA CYS A 213 18.97 -3.79 5.87
C CYS A 213 18.36 -5.14 5.51
N THR A 214 17.05 -5.23 5.45
CA THR A 214 16.33 -6.48 5.23
C THR A 214 15.69 -6.58 3.85
N GLY A 215 15.51 -5.45 3.16
CA GLY A 215 14.87 -5.40 1.85
C GLY A 215 13.35 -5.59 1.88
N PHE A 216 12.72 -5.69 3.04
CA PHE A 216 11.27 -5.80 3.15
C PHE A 216 10.57 -4.45 2.89
N PRO A 217 9.35 -4.45 2.31
CA PRO A 217 8.61 -3.22 2.04
C PRO A 217 8.18 -2.55 3.36
N VAL A 218 8.39 -1.24 3.45
CA VAL A 218 7.99 -0.41 4.61
C VAL A 218 6.80 0.50 4.30
N GLY A 219 6.20 0.34 3.12
CA GLY A 219 5.12 1.21 2.68
C GLY A 219 5.55 2.67 2.53
N GLY A 220 4.60 3.53 2.18
CA GLY A 220 4.89 4.94 1.96
C GLY A 220 3.74 5.85 2.32
N GLN A 221 4.03 7.15 2.34
CA GLN A 221 3.05 8.18 2.62
C GLN A 221 2.33 8.67 1.35
N ALA A 222 2.80 8.28 0.17
CA ALA A 222 2.12 8.60 -1.08
C ALA A 222 2.05 7.38 -1.99
N MET A 223 0.99 7.28 -2.78
CA MET A 223 0.76 6.20 -3.72
C MET A 223 0.14 6.76 -5.00
N LEU A 224 0.66 6.35 -6.14
CA LEU A 224 0.06 6.59 -7.45
C LEU A 224 -0.01 5.25 -8.19
N VAL A 225 -1.22 4.84 -8.58
CA VAL A 225 -1.46 3.60 -9.33
C VAL A 225 -2.37 3.90 -10.51
N LEU A 226 -1.93 3.54 -11.69
CA LEU A 226 -2.64 3.63 -12.96
C LEU A 226 -2.83 2.23 -13.51
N ASN A 227 -4.07 1.84 -13.75
CA ASN A 227 -4.38 0.56 -14.39
C ASN A 227 -5.17 0.84 -15.67
N GLN A 228 -4.80 0.16 -16.74
CA GLN A 228 -5.49 0.19 -18.02
C GLN A 228 -5.67 -1.23 -18.51
N GLU A 229 -6.85 -1.55 -19.02
CA GLU A 229 -7.17 -2.91 -19.37
C GLU A 229 -8.11 -2.95 -20.57
N PHE A 230 -7.68 -3.60 -21.64
CA PHE A 230 -8.48 -3.91 -22.80
C PHE A 230 -9.05 -5.32 -22.68
N ARG A 231 -10.37 -5.45 -22.63
CA ARG A 231 -11.10 -6.71 -22.44
C ARG A 231 -11.73 -7.13 -23.74
N PHE A 232 -11.62 -8.43 -24.06
CA PHE A 232 -12.16 -9.01 -25.27
C PHE A 232 -12.75 -10.40 -25.04
N PRO A 233 -13.77 -10.80 -25.83
CA PRO A 233 -14.34 -12.13 -25.73
C PRO A 233 -13.41 -13.19 -26.30
N MET A 234 -13.29 -14.32 -25.62
CA MET A 234 -12.64 -15.51 -26.13
C MET A 234 -13.70 -16.59 -26.37
N ARG A 235 -13.59 -17.33 -27.46
CA ARG A 235 -14.46 -18.44 -27.77
C ARG A 235 -13.62 -19.72 -27.83
N LEU A 236 -13.82 -20.59 -26.87
CA LEU A 236 -13.24 -21.94 -26.89
C LEU A 236 -14.34 -22.97 -27.11
N PRO A 237 -14.06 -24.06 -27.87
CA PRO A 237 -15.07 -25.03 -28.25
C PRO A 237 -15.85 -25.62 -27.09
N PHE A 238 -15.45 -25.75 -25.94
CA PHE A 238 -16.14 -26.38 -24.82
C PHE A 238 -16.59 -25.44 -23.71
N VAL A 239 -16.18 -24.17 -23.73
CA VAL A 239 -16.41 -23.19 -22.65
C VAL A 239 -17.42 -22.11 -23.06
N GLY A 240 -17.74 -22.03 -24.33
CA GLY A 240 -18.75 -21.12 -24.87
C GLY A 240 -18.31 -19.64 -24.77
N THR A 241 -19.26 -18.79 -24.39
CA THR A 241 -19.08 -17.32 -24.36
C THR A 241 -18.73 -16.76 -22.97
N SER A 242 -18.56 -17.63 -21.97
CA SER A 242 -18.25 -17.24 -20.59
C SER A 242 -16.77 -16.89 -20.41
N LEU A 243 -15.92 -17.22 -21.39
CA LEU A 243 -14.51 -16.95 -21.35
C LEU A 243 -14.20 -15.59 -22.02
N GLY A 244 -13.34 -14.82 -21.40
CA GLY A 244 -12.79 -13.56 -21.90
C GLY A 244 -11.30 -13.46 -21.69
N GLY A 245 -10.66 -12.64 -22.49
CA GLY A 245 -9.27 -12.25 -22.34
C GLY A 245 -9.13 -10.78 -21.96
N ALA A 246 -7.99 -10.44 -21.42
CA ALA A 246 -7.59 -9.07 -21.17
C ALA A 246 -6.12 -8.86 -21.48
N ILE A 247 -5.81 -7.69 -22.02
CA ILE A 247 -4.45 -7.16 -22.09
C ILE A 247 -4.41 -5.96 -21.18
N PHE A 248 -3.42 -5.87 -20.32
CA PHE A 248 -3.38 -4.79 -19.35
C PHE A 248 -2.00 -4.12 -19.26
N TYR A 249 -2.05 -2.88 -18.86
CA TYR A 249 -0.91 -2.09 -18.44
C TYR A 249 -1.18 -1.54 -17.03
N ASP A 250 -0.23 -1.74 -16.13
CA ASP A 250 -0.24 -1.14 -14.81
C ASP A 250 1.00 -0.27 -14.65
N GLY A 251 0.81 0.96 -14.17
CA GLY A 251 1.88 1.90 -13.91
C GLY A 251 1.75 2.54 -12.54
N GLY A 252 2.88 2.92 -11.95
CA GLY A 252 2.88 3.62 -10.67
C GLY A 252 3.83 3.05 -9.65
N ASN A 253 3.73 3.55 -8.44
CA ASN A 253 4.51 3.07 -7.29
C ASN A 253 3.91 3.61 -5.98
N VAL A 254 4.49 3.16 -4.87
CA VAL A 254 4.36 3.77 -3.55
C VAL A 254 5.62 4.59 -3.28
N TYR A 255 5.46 5.76 -2.66
CA TYR A 255 6.55 6.71 -2.42
C TYR A 255 6.64 7.05 -0.93
N SER A 256 7.85 7.31 -0.45
CA SER A 256 8.09 7.63 0.97
C SER A 256 7.30 8.84 1.45
N ARG A 257 7.11 9.86 0.60
CA ARG A 257 6.29 11.06 0.87
C ARG A 257 5.77 11.69 -0.43
N LEU A 258 4.81 12.60 -0.32
CA LEU A 258 4.17 13.27 -1.46
C LEU A 258 5.19 13.97 -2.38
N SER A 259 6.17 14.67 -1.80
CA SER A 259 7.22 15.36 -2.57
C SER A 259 8.19 14.45 -3.32
N ARG A 260 8.12 13.14 -3.05
CA ARG A 260 8.95 12.12 -3.70
C ARG A 260 8.23 11.37 -4.82
N ILE A 261 7.01 11.73 -5.13
CA ILE A 261 6.33 11.17 -6.31
C ILE A 261 7.18 11.47 -7.55
N SER A 262 7.55 10.41 -8.24
CA SER A 262 8.37 10.48 -9.44
C SER A 262 7.66 9.77 -10.59
N LEU A 263 7.50 10.48 -11.70
CA LEU A 263 7.05 9.92 -12.98
C LEU A 263 8.22 9.47 -13.85
N ARG A 264 9.44 9.47 -13.28
CA ARG A 264 10.65 9.12 -14.01
C ARG A 264 10.61 7.64 -14.38
N THR A 265 10.53 7.40 -15.65
CA THR A 265 10.69 6.07 -16.25
C THR A 265 12.17 5.74 -16.30
N MET A 266 12.58 4.67 -15.65
CA MET A 266 13.95 4.16 -15.66
C MET A 266 13.94 2.83 -16.40
N LEU A 267 14.45 2.82 -17.64
CA LEU A 267 14.59 1.64 -18.49
C LEU A 267 16.07 1.49 -18.88
N PRO A 268 16.63 0.26 -19.02
CA PRO A 268 15.90 -1.02 -18.86
C PRO A 268 15.62 -1.42 -17.41
N GLU A 269 16.52 -1.19 -16.46
CA GLU A 269 16.32 -1.64 -15.07
C GLU A 269 16.96 -0.66 -14.10
N PRO A 270 16.17 -0.05 -13.21
CA PRO A 270 16.72 0.87 -12.25
C PRO A 270 17.54 0.12 -11.18
N THR A 271 18.78 0.56 -11.00
CA THR A 271 19.64 0.09 -9.91
C THR A 271 19.70 1.17 -8.83
N PHE A 272 19.33 0.80 -7.62
CA PHE A 272 19.39 1.69 -6.47
C PHE A 272 20.55 1.29 -5.58
N ALA A 273 21.57 2.15 -5.53
CA ALA A 273 22.62 2.05 -4.52
C ALA A 273 22.04 2.46 -3.16
N LEU A 274 22.63 1.93 -2.09
CA LEU A 274 22.39 2.48 -0.74
C LEU A 274 22.68 3.98 -0.77
N GLN A 275 21.72 4.80 -0.44
CA GLN A 275 21.95 6.23 -0.31
C GLN A 275 22.85 6.46 0.91
N ASN A 276 24.08 6.92 0.65
CA ASN A 276 25.19 7.09 1.57
C ASN A 276 25.77 5.77 2.13
N PRO A 277 26.69 5.12 1.42
CA PRO A 277 27.66 4.29 2.11
C PRO A 277 28.38 5.20 3.09
N ALA A 278 28.34 4.84 4.39
CA ALA A 278 28.99 5.61 5.43
C ALA A 278 30.41 5.96 5.03
N SER A 279 30.77 7.23 5.20
CA SER A 279 32.15 7.69 5.09
C SER A 279 33.02 6.83 6.01
N PRO A 280 34.18 6.33 5.58
CA PRO A 280 35.05 5.49 6.41
C PRO A 280 35.78 6.36 7.41
N ALA A 281 35.13 6.73 8.49
CA ALA A 281 35.74 7.50 9.56
C ALA A 281 35.45 6.87 10.93
N GLY A 282 36.21 5.85 11.28
CA GLY A 282 36.21 5.27 12.60
C GLY A 282 36.66 3.80 12.62
N PRO A 283 37.28 3.29 13.68
CA PRO A 283 37.82 1.92 13.79
C PRO A 283 36.73 0.83 13.91
N THR A 284 35.48 1.18 13.82
CA THR A 284 34.32 0.26 13.76
C THR A 284 33.56 0.50 12.49
N ASN A 285 34.02 -0.11 11.45
CA ASN A 285 33.58 0.02 10.09
C ASN A 285 32.24 -0.71 9.79
N MET A 286 31.17 -0.49 10.47
CA MET A 286 29.87 -0.98 10.01
C MET A 286 29.17 0.06 9.13
N PRO A 287 28.51 -0.30 8.01
CA PRO A 287 27.67 0.63 7.30
C PRO A 287 26.57 1.06 8.27
N VAL A 288 26.84 2.12 9.01
CA VAL A 288 25.81 2.85 9.72
C VAL A 288 24.93 3.38 8.62
N CYS A 289 23.69 2.93 8.56
CA CYS A 289 22.69 3.57 7.74
C CYS A 289 22.58 5.02 8.22
N ALA A 290 23.38 5.91 7.63
CA ALA A 290 23.35 7.30 8.00
C ALA A 290 21.99 7.87 7.63
N THR A 291 21.22 8.25 8.61
CA THR A 291 20.01 9.08 8.59
C THR A 291 18.71 8.50 8.00
N ASN A 292 18.72 7.52 7.11
CA ASN A 292 17.50 6.90 6.57
C ASN A 292 17.77 5.46 6.13
N CYS A 293 17.45 4.49 6.95
CA CYS A 293 17.56 3.06 6.61
C CYS A 293 16.49 2.59 5.63
N THR A 294 16.18 3.40 4.63
CA THR A 294 15.14 3.10 3.63
C THR A 294 15.68 3.27 2.23
N ASN A 295 15.57 2.23 1.42
CA ASN A 295 15.71 2.34 -0.03
C ASN A 295 14.41 2.93 -0.61
N GLU A 296 14.43 4.18 -1.00
CA GLU A 296 13.22 4.91 -1.40
C GLU A 296 12.60 4.40 -2.71
N LEU A 297 13.35 3.76 -3.59
CA LEU A 297 12.90 3.25 -4.90
C LEU A 297 11.99 4.25 -5.66
N ASN A 298 12.40 5.51 -5.73
CA ASN A 298 11.64 6.60 -6.34
C ASN A 298 11.70 6.53 -7.88
N TYR A 299 10.85 5.74 -8.48
CA TYR A 299 10.70 5.60 -9.92
C TYR A 299 9.26 5.25 -10.26
N PHE A 300 8.88 5.37 -11.52
CA PHE A 300 7.58 4.92 -12.01
C PHE A 300 7.73 3.51 -12.57
N ALA A 301 7.07 2.53 -11.95
CA ALA A 301 7.07 1.16 -12.40
C ALA A 301 6.11 0.96 -13.56
N HIS A 302 6.51 0.11 -14.52
CA HIS A 302 5.72 -0.27 -15.68
C HIS A 302 5.55 -1.77 -15.74
N THR A 303 4.31 -2.22 -15.87
CA THR A 303 3.96 -3.63 -16.02
C THR A 303 3.05 -3.81 -17.22
N LEU A 304 3.34 -4.80 -18.03
CA LEU A 304 2.43 -5.31 -19.06
C LEU A 304 1.99 -6.72 -18.70
N GLY A 305 0.78 -7.09 -19.12
CA GLY A 305 0.34 -8.45 -18.86
C GLY A 305 -0.88 -8.86 -19.64
N LEU A 306 -1.19 -10.14 -19.46
CA LEU A 306 -2.33 -10.83 -20.05
C LEU A 306 -3.19 -11.41 -18.95
N GLY A 307 -4.50 -11.40 -19.13
CA GLY A 307 -5.45 -11.98 -18.21
C GLY A 307 -6.45 -12.89 -18.91
N VAL A 308 -6.82 -13.95 -18.23
CA VAL A 308 -7.95 -14.81 -18.60
C VAL A 308 -9.06 -14.63 -17.58
N ARG A 309 -10.29 -14.51 -18.05
CA ARG A 309 -11.47 -14.24 -17.23
C ARG A 309 -12.56 -15.24 -17.53
N TYR A 310 -13.11 -15.86 -16.50
CA TYR A 310 -14.28 -16.71 -16.61
C TYR A 310 -15.44 -16.10 -15.85
N LYS A 311 -16.55 -15.84 -16.56
CA LYS A 311 -17.75 -15.24 -15.97
C LYS A 311 -18.49 -16.22 -15.12
N THR A 312 -18.73 -15.86 -13.85
CA THR A 312 -19.59 -16.62 -12.94
C THR A 312 -20.73 -15.74 -12.42
N PRO A 313 -21.79 -16.30 -11.86
CA PRO A 313 -22.89 -15.52 -11.29
C PRO A 313 -22.47 -14.59 -10.13
N VAL A 314 -21.40 -14.94 -9.42
CA VAL A 314 -20.88 -14.16 -8.27
C VAL A 314 -19.75 -13.21 -8.64
N GLY A 315 -19.43 -13.09 -9.94
CA GLY A 315 -18.33 -12.26 -10.45
C GLY A 315 -17.33 -13.07 -11.26
N PRO A 316 -16.46 -12.42 -12.04
CA PRO A 316 -15.49 -13.11 -12.87
C PRO A 316 -14.36 -13.73 -12.03
N ILE A 317 -14.00 -14.97 -12.32
CA ILE A 317 -12.73 -15.57 -11.90
C ILE A 317 -11.66 -15.11 -12.88
N ARG A 318 -10.52 -14.65 -12.38
CA ARG A 318 -9.43 -14.10 -13.19
C ARG A 318 -8.11 -14.78 -12.87
N ILE A 319 -7.34 -15.03 -13.92
CA ILE A 319 -5.93 -15.39 -13.83
C ILE A 319 -5.16 -14.34 -14.63
N ASP A 320 -4.36 -13.55 -13.93
CA ASP A 320 -3.58 -12.47 -14.53
C ASP A 320 -2.08 -12.80 -14.49
N PHE A 321 -1.40 -12.60 -15.61
CA PHE A 321 0.04 -12.79 -15.80
C PHE A 321 0.67 -11.43 -16.03
N GLY A 322 1.43 -10.92 -15.07
CA GLY A 322 2.08 -9.62 -15.13
C GLY A 322 3.59 -9.73 -15.29
N TYR A 323 4.16 -8.94 -16.20
CA TYR A 323 5.60 -8.80 -16.39
C TYR A 323 6.02 -7.35 -16.15
N GLN A 324 6.91 -7.14 -15.18
CA GLN A 324 7.46 -5.84 -14.86
C GLN A 324 8.58 -5.48 -15.82
N LEU A 325 8.40 -4.39 -16.59
CA LEU A 325 9.34 -3.96 -17.63
C LEU A 325 10.62 -3.35 -17.03
N ASN A 326 10.49 -2.68 -15.90
CA ASN A 326 11.58 -1.96 -15.23
C ASN A 326 11.69 -2.36 -13.76
N ARG A 327 11.87 -3.66 -13.52
CA ARG A 327 12.02 -4.20 -12.17
C ARG A 327 13.25 -3.60 -11.47
N PRO A 328 13.12 -3.17 -10.20
CA PRO A 328 14.23 -2.56 -9.49
C PRO A 328 15.21 -3.62 -8.99
N SER A 329 16.48 -3.28 -9.01
CA SER A 329 17.52 -3.95 -8.25
C SER A 329 18.03 -3.01 -7.15
N PHE A 330 18.30 -3.54 -5.98
CA PHE A 330 18.81 -2.79 -4.83
C PHE A 330 19.79 -3.65 -4.03
N VAL A 331 20.58 -3.01 -3.21
CA VAL A 331 21.64 -3.66 -2.45
C VAL A 331 21.16 -3.86 -1.02
N ILE A 332 21.40 -5.06 -0.50
CA ILE A 332 21.17 -5.41 0.92
C ILE A 332 22.54 -5.76 1.51
N PRO A 333 22.89 -5.25 2.72
CA PRO A 333 24.10 -5.69 3.41
C PRO A 333 23.99 -7.17 3.80
N ILE A 334 25.06 -7.92 3.63
CA ILE A 334 25.11 -9.31 4.08
C ILE A 334 25.35 -9.29 5.59
N PRO A 335 24.51 -9.94 6.42
CA PRO A 335 24.74 -10.01 7.85
C PRO A 335 26.05 -10.73 8.16
N CYS A 336 26.75 -10.26 9.20
CA CYS A 336 27.95 -10.92 9.71
C CYS A 336 27.62 -12.35 10.19
N PRO A 337 28.42 -13.35 9.83
CA PRO A 337 28.30 -14.67 10.44
C PRO A 337 28.46 -14.58 11.96
N SER A 338 27.61 -15.28 12.70
CA SER A 338 27.58 -15.25 14.17
C SER A 338 28.86 -15.69 14.87
N ASN A 339 29.79 -16.29 14.15
CA ASN A 339 31.10 -16.79 14.63
C ASN A 339 32.28 -15.92 14.20
N ALA A 340 32.05 -14.80 13.55
CA ALA A 340 33.14 -13.89 13.15
C ALA A 340 33.51 -12.96 14.31
N THR A 341 34.74 -13.04 14.76
CA THR A 341 35.32 -12.18 15.83
C THR A 341 35.54 -10.73 15.38
N THR A 342 35.60 -10.47 14.10
CA THR A 342 35.72 -9.15 13.50
C THR A 342 35.04 -9.11 12.15
N CYS A 343 33.89 -8.43 12.08
CA CYS A 343 33.31 -8.05 10.81
C CYS A 343 33.86 -6.70 10.35
N GLN A 344 34.80 -6.73 9.42
CA GLN A 344 35.23 -5.50 8.74
C GLN A 344 34.20 -5.15 7.66
N ILE A 345 33.58 -4.02 7.77
CA ILE A 345 32.45 -3.60 6.97
C ILE A 345 32.85 -3.27 5.52
N GLY A 346 34.04 -2.87 5.27
CA GLY A 346 34.57 -2.74 3.92
C GLY A 346 34.65 -4.08 3.17
N SER A 347 34.57 -5.21 3.89
CA SER A 347 34.59 -6.58 3.36
C SER A 347 33.22 -7.27 3.41
N LEU A 348 32.18 -6.67 3.98
CA LEU A 348 30.83 -7.19 3.90
C LEU A 348 30.37 -7.12 2.44
N GLY A 349 30.21 -8.28 1.85
CA GLY A 349 29.66 -8.37 0.52
C GLY A 349 28.31 -7.67 0.47
N GLN A 350 28.11 -6.84 -0.52
CA GLN A 350 26.80 -6.30 -0.83
C GLN A 350 26.12 -7.29 -1.76
N GLN A 351 24.98 -7.83 -1.36
CA GLN A 351 24.19 -8.69 -2.24
C GLN A 351 23.21 -7.82 -3.01
N GLY A 352 23.38 -7.76 -4.33
CA GLY A 352 22.38 -7.20 -5.21
C GLY A 352 21.12 -8.06 -5.17
N THR A 353 20.01 -7.47 -4.75
CA THR A 353 18.70 -8.12 -4.72
C THR A 353 17.84 -7.57 -5.83
N ARG A 354 17.17 -8.45 -6.57
CA ARG A 354 16.32 -8.11 -7.69
C ARG A 354 14.93 -8.65 -7.47
N LEU A 355 13.91 -7.83 -7.67
CA LEU A 355 12.53 -8.30 -7.57
C LEU A 355 12.19 -9.25 -8.72
N PRO A 356 11.29 -10.24 -8.48
CA PRO A 356 10.77 -11.08 -9.56
C PRO A 356 10.12 -10.22 -10.64
N GLY A 357 10.47 -10.48 -11.91
CA GLY A 357 9.89 -9.73 -13.03
C GLY A 357 8.53 -10.26 -13.48
N PHE A 358 8.19 -11.49 -13.13
CA PHE A 358 6.96 -12.17 -13.54
C PHE A 358 6.13 -12.56 -12.34
N GLN A 359 4.82 -12.28 -12.39
CA GLN A 359 3.86 -12.60 -11.35
C GLN A 359 2.60 -13.23 -11.94
N ILE A 360 2.01 -14.16 -11.20
CA ILE A 360 0.73 -14.79 -11.54
C ILE A 360 -0.24 -14.53 -10.39
N PHE A 361 -1.44 -14.06 -10.73
CA PHE A 361 -2.49 -13.80 -9.74
C PHE A 361 -3.75 -14.54 -10.08
N PHE A 362 -4.36 -15.13 -9.06
CA PHE A 362 -5.70 -15.68 -9.10
C PHE A 362 -6.61 -14.79 -8.26
N ASN A 363 -7.67 -14.26 -8.87
CA ASN A 363 -8.58 -13.32 -8.21
C ASN A 363 -10.04 -13.64 -8.54
N LEU A 364 -10.93 -13.29 -7.61
CA LEU A 364 -12.38 -13.31 -7.80
C LEU A 364 -12.89 -11.87 -7.84
N GLY A 365 -13.74 -11.54 -8.80
CA GLY A 365 -14.32 -10.22 -8.97
C GLY A 365 -13.59 -9.31 -9.98
N SER A 366 -13.97 -8.03 -10.04
CA SER A 366 -13.37 -7.05 -10.95
C SER A 366 -11.95 -6.66 -10.50
N THR A 367 -11.17 -6.05 -11.41
CA THR A 367 -9.81 -5.62 -11.11
C THR A 367 -9.81 -4.37 -10.23
N PHE A 368 -10.78 -3.48 -10.44
CA PHE A 368 -10.92 -2.19 -9.78
C PHE A 368 -12.35 -1.67 -9.90
#